data_4bf9ccbf9a99bdf4ca5c670a9ef371e5
#
_entry.id   4bf9ccbf9a99bdf4ca5c670a9ef371e5
#
_cell.length_a   1.000
_cell.length_b   1.000
_cell.length_c   1.000
_cell.angle_alpha   90.00
_cell.angle_beta   90.00
_cell.angle_gamma   90.00
#
_symmetry.space_group_name_H-M   'P 1'
#
loop_
_entity.id
_entity.type
_entity.pdbx_description
1 polymer ?
#
loop_
_entity_poly.entity_id
_entity_poly.type
_entity_poly.pdbx_seq_one_letter_code
_entity_poly.pdbx_strand_id
1 'polypeptide(L)'
;MSAFREKGAEWGVTLPSLAWLTLFFVVPTLIVFGIAFHAPSADGGYSPGFTMETWHAVVRTPYKEIVWRTIWISAATTFFCIVLSLPCAYAIARMKARWRAVVAGLIMLPFWTSFIVRVFAWRTLLNPEGFLQHTLVSLGFCSPGTMLNYNSGAILVVSVYSFLPFAIMPIYTAAEKFDFSLLEAARDLGARSFFAFRKIFLPGVRRGVVSAVLMVFIPAIGSYVIPDLVGGRDSELIGNKIYQRTFPDRNLPHASALAAVMGFSVLVPLACVAWWFKRPDAREAKRLAEATARKLSGGAA
;
A
#
# COMPACT_ATOMS: atom_id res chain seq x y z
N MET A 1 9.78 -42.03 14.69
CA MET A 1 8.31 -42.01 14.57
C MET A 1 7.69 -40.68 15.08
N SER A 2 8.29 -39.93 16.00
CA SER A 2 7.79 -38.63 16.49
C SER A 2 7.75 -37.52 15.42
N ALA A 3 8.82 -37.34 14.64
CA ALA A 3 8.94 -36.28 13.61
C ALA A 3 7.94 -36.43 12.44
N PHE A 4 7.48 -37.62 12.11
CA PHE A 4 6.44 -37.83 11.10
C PHE A 4 5.03 -37.46 11.62
N ARG A 5 4.81 -37.64 12.92
CA ARG A 5 3.53 -37.34 13.59
C ARG A 5 3.36 -35.85 13.83
N GLU A 6 4.44 -35.12 14.12
CA GLU A 6 4.46 -33.65 14.22
C GLU A 6 4.20 -33.02 12.87
N LYS A 7 4.86 -33.47 11.80
CA LYS A 7 4.59 -32.98 10.43
C LYS A 7 3.16 -33.24 9.97
N GLY A 8 2.57 -34.40 10.32
CA GLY A 8 1.16 -34.69 10.02
C GLY A 8 0.18 -33.74 10.72
N ALA A 9 0.44 -33.41 11.99
CA ALA A 9 -0.35 -32.44 12.75
C ALA A 9 -0.23 -31.02 12.20
N GLU A 10 0.97 -30.59 11.78
CA GLU A 10 1.20 -29.29 11.13
C GLU A 10 0.44 -29.17 9.80
N TRP A 11 0.43 -30.23 8.98
CA TRP A 11 -0.34 -30.27 7.73
C TRP A 11 -1.85 -30.26 8.00
N GLY A 12 -2.32 -30.92 9.05
CA GLY A 12 -3.74 -30.92 9.45
C GLY A 12 -4.27 -29.53 9.79
N VAL A 13 -3.43 -28.65 10.36
CA VAL A 13 -3.79 -27.26 10.68
C VAL A 13 -3.60 -26.31 9.49
N THR A 14 -2.56 -26.52 8.68
CA THR A 14 -2.25 -25.61 7.54
C THR A 14 -3.07 -25.91 6.30
N LEU A 15 -3.46 -27.16 6.06
CA LEU A 15 -4.17 -27.59 4.86
C LEU A 15 -5.54 -26.92 4.68
N PRO A 16 -6.40 -26.77 5.70
CA PRO A 16 -7.65 -26.02 5.58
C PRO A 16 -7.44 -24.55 5.20
N SER A 17 -6.43 -23.89 5.79
CA SER A 17 -6.11 -22.50 5.49
C SER A 17 -5.56 -22.35 4.07
N LEU A 18 -4.70 -23.27 3.62
CA LEU A 18 -4.20 -23.30 2.25
C LEU A 18 -5.31 -23.57 1.23
N ALA A 19 -6.18 -24.54 1.53
CA ALA A 19 -7.31 -24.86 0.66
C ALA A 19 -8.26 -23.66 0.53
N TRP A 20 -8.55 -22.98 1.63
CA TRP A 20 -9.35 -21.76 1.63
C TRP A 20 -8.72 -20.65 0.78
N LEU A 21 -7.45 -20.33 1.00
CA LEU A 21 -6.73 -19.33 0.22
C LEU A 21 -6.66 -19.70 -1.27
N THR A 22 -6.41 -20.96 -1.58
CA THR A 22 -6.38 -21.45 -2.97
C THR A 22 -7.73 -21.29 -3.63
N LEU A 23 -8.79 -21.75 -2.99
CA LEU A 23 -10.15 -21.75 -3.56
C LEU A 23 -10.68 -20.31 -3.75
N PHE A 24 -10.52 -19.45 -2.74
CA PHE A 24 -11.14 -18.11 -2.75
C PHE A 24 -10.23 -16.99 -3.27
N PHE A 25 -8.94 -17.23 -3.40
CA PHE A 25 -8.01 -16.22 -3.90
C PHE A 25 -7.32 -16.66 -5.20
N VAL A 26 -6.69 -17.83 -5.23
CA VAL A 26 -5.93 -18.26 -6.41
C VAL A 26 -6.86 -18.61 -7.56
N VAL A 27 -7.91 -19.38 -7.32
CA VAL A 27 -8.86 -19.80 -8.39
C VAL A 27 -9.54 -18.60 -9.06
N PRO A 28 -10.17 -17.64 -8.36
CA PRO A 28 -10.72 -16.44 -8.98
C PRO A 28 -9.68 -15.61 -9.74
N THR A 29 -8.47 -15.49 -9.19
CA THR A 29 -7.37 -14.78 -9.86
C THR A 29 -7.00 -15.46 -11.18
N LEU A 30 -6.87 -16.79 -11.20
CA LEU A 30 -6.60 -17.54 -12.42
C LEU A 30 -7.73 -17.44 -13.44
N ILE A 31 -9.00 -17.41 -13.00
CA ILE A 31 -10.15 -17.21 -13.86
C ILE A 31 -10.06 -15.82 -14.54
N VAL A 32 -9.79 -14.75 -13.78
CA VAL A 32 -9.61 -13.40 -14.31
C VAL A 32 -8.45 -13.37 -15.31
N PHE A 33 -7.32 -13.98 -15.00
CA PHE A 33 -6.20 -14.10 -15.95
C PHE A 33 -6.58 -14.91 -17.21
N GLY A 34 -7.35 -15.98 -17.06
CA GLY A 34 -7.84 -16.78 -18.19
C GLY A 34 -8.75 -15.97 -19.12
N ILE A 35 -9.70 -15.21 -18.55
CA ILE A 35 -10.62 -14.34 -19.30
C ILE A 35 -9.86 -13.30 -20.13
N ALA A 36 -8.70 -12.83 -19.70
CA ALA A 36 -7.88 -11.87 -20.43
C ALA A 36 -7.40 -12.38 -21.82
N PHE A 37 -7.45 -13.69 -22.05
CA PHE A 37 -7.09 -14.32 -23.33
C PHE A 37 -8.32 -14.68 -24.19
N HIS A 38 -9.47 -14.10 -23.92
CA HIS A 38 -10.69 -14.29 -24.72
C HIS A 38 -11.04 -13.00 -25.47
N ALA A 39 -11.85 -13.12 -26.51
CA ALA A 39 -12.43 -11.97 -27.19
C ALA A 39 -13.70 -11.49 -26.46
N PRO A 40 -14.01 -10.18 -26.52
CA PRO A 40 -15.27 -9.67 -25.99
C PRO A 40 -16.45 -10.24 -26.78
N SER A 41 -17.56 -10.55 -26.10
CA SER A 41 -18.82 -10.93 -26.75
C SER A 41 -19.63 -9.68 -27.05
N ALA A 42 -20.43 -9.74 -28.15
CA ALA A 42 -21.33 -8.66 -28.53
C ALA A 42 -22.46 -8.42 -27.51
N ASP A 43 -22.89 -9.47 -26.80
CA ASP A 43 -23.93 -9.40 -25.77
C ASP A 43 -23.34 -9.03 -24.37
N GLY A 44 -22.04 -8.75 -24.32
CA GLY A 44 -21.26 -8.55 -23.07
C GLY A 44 -20.67 -9.87 -22.57
N GLY A 45 -19.60 -9.74 -21.74
CA GLY A 45 -18.86 -10.89 -21.25
C GLY A 45 -17.70 -11.28 -22.16
N TYR A 46 -17.52 -12.58 -22.44
CA TYR A 46 -16.42 -13.08 -23.26
C TYR A 46 -16.94 -14.20 -24.22
N SER A 47 -16.30 -14.29 -25.39
CA SER A 47 -16.55 -15.33 -26.37
C SER A 47 -15.70 -16.58 -26.11
N PRO A 48 -16.19 -17.79 -26.45
CA PRO A 48 -15.39 -19.00 -26.37
C PRO A 48 -14.19 -18.94 -27.33
N GLY A 49 -13.06 -19.47 -26.94
CA GLY A 49 -11.82 -19.52 -27.73
C GLY A 49 -10.75 -18.57 -27.25
N PHE A 50 -9.49 -19.03 -27.31
CA PHE A 50 -8.32 -18.23 -26.93
C PHE A 50 -7.91 -17.28 -28.04
N THR A 51 -7.68 -16.01 -27.70
CA THR A 51 -7.18 -14.99 -28.63
C THR A 51 -6.20 -14.03 -27.93
N MET A 52 -5.27 -13.50 -28.71
CA MET A 52 -4.36 -12.42 -28.26
C MET A 52 -4.88 -11.02 -28.62
N GLU A 53 -6.04 -10.94 -29.27
CA GLU A 53 -6.61 -9.68 -29.76
C GLU A 53 -6.80 -8.67 -28.63
N THR A 54 -7.31 -9.11 -27.48
CA THR A 54 -7.48 -8.28 -26.27
C THR A 54 -6.15 -7.67 -25.81
N TRP A 55 -5.06 -8.45 -25.80
CA TRP A 55 -3.73 -7.96 -25.43
C TRP A 55 -3.19 -6.97 -26.46
N HIS A 56 -3.39 -7.22 -27.76
CA HIS A 56 -3.02 -6.26 -28.79
C HIS A 56 -3.81 -4.97 -28.68
N ALA A 57 -5.10 -5.03 -28.34
CA ALA A 57 -5.93 -3.85 -28.08
C ALA A 57 -5.42 -3.05 -26.86
N VAL A 58 -5.07 -3.72 -25.76
CA VAL A 58 -4.50 -3.06 -24.55
C VAL A 58 -3.17 -2.39 -24.86
N VAL A 59 -2.29 -3.03 -25.63
CA VAL A 59 -0.98 -2.46 -26.00
C VAL A 59 -1.10 -1.27 -26.96
N ARG A 60 -2.04 -1.32 -27.90
CA ARG A 60 -2.29 -0.23 -28.86
C ARG A 60 -2.94 1.00 -28.23
N THR A 61 -3.73 0.81 -27.19
CA THR A 61 -4.38 1.92 -26.49
C THR A 61 -3.38 2.66 -25.60
N PRO A 62 -3.45 4.00 -25.46
CA PRO A 62 -2.48 4.79 -24.70
C PRO A 62 -2.64 4.63 -23.17
N TYR A 63 -2.71 3.40 -22.69
CA TYR A 63 -2.78 3.11 -21.26
C TYR A 63 -1.46 3.38 -20.50
N LYS A 64 -0.35 3.56 -21.23
CA LYS A 64 0.95 3.87 -20.62
C LYS A 64 0.90 5.07 -19.68
N GLU A 65 0.22 6.13 -20.10
CA GLU A 65 0.07 7.35 -19.30
C GLU A 65 -0.75 7.10 -18.04
N ILE A 66 -1.84 6.32 -18.16
CA ILE A 66 -2.71 5.98 -17.04
C ILE A 66 -1.98 5.07 -16.04
N VAL A 67 -1.25 4.06 -16.52
CA VAL A 67 -0.42 3.18 -15.68
C VAL A 67 0.66 3.98 -14.97
N TRP A 68 1.39 4.83 -15.69
CA TRP A 68 2.42 5.69 -15.10
C TRP A 68 1.86 6.64 -14.06
N ARG A 69 0.73 7.29 -14.35
CA ARG A 69 0.02 8.17 -13.43
C ARG A 69 -0.42 7.41 -12.17
N THR A 70 -0.96 6.22 -12.34
CA THR A 70 -1.39 5.36 -11.21
C THR A 70 -0.21 5.03 -10.30
N ILE A 71 0.92 4.59 -10.86
CA ILE A 71 2.13 4.27 -10.10
C ILE A 71 2.66 5.53 -9.40
N TRP A 72 2.72 6.67 -10.10
CA TRP A 72 3.22 7.91 -9.54
C TRP A 72 2.34 8.44 -8.39
N ILE A 73 1.02 8.50 -8.57
CA ILE A 73 0.09 8.96 -7.53
C ILE A 73 0.12 8.01 -6.32
N SER A 74 0.15 6.69 -6.55
CA SER A 74 0.25 5.72 -5.45
C SER A 74 1.58 5.81 -4.71
N ALA A 75 2.69 6.01 -5.42
CA ALA A 75 4.01 6.23 -4.82
C ALA A 75 4.07 7.55 -4.04
N ALA A 76 3.54 8.64 -4.60
CA ALA A 76 3.45 9.93 -3.92
C ALA A 76 2.56 9.84 -2.66
N THR A 77 1.39 9.20 -2.76
CA THR A 77 0.51 8.94 -1.62
C THR A 77 1.25 8.20 -0.51
N THR A 78 1.95 7.12 -0.88
CA THR A 78 2.73 6.31 0.07
C THR A 78 3.84 7.13 0.71
N PHE A 79 4.57 7.91 -0.07
CA PHE A 79 5.63 8.79 0.42
C PHE A 79 5.11 9.79 1.44
N PHE A 80 4.03 10.52 1.12
CA PHE A 80 3.45 11.49 2.05
C PHE A 80 2.87 10.82 3.30
N CYS A 81 2.21 9.67 3.17
CA CYS A 81 1.76 8.89 4.32
C CYS A 81 2.92 8.50 5.24
N ILE A 82 4.05 8.04 4.70
CA ILE A 82 5.23 7.67 5.50
C ILE A 82 5.84 8.90 6.18
N VAL A 83 6.02 10.00 5.44
CA VAL A 83 6.58 11.25 5.98
C VAL A 83 5.75 11.79 7.13
N LEU A 84 4.41 11.76 7.01
CA LEU A 84 3.51 12.22 8.06
C LEU A 84 3.40 11.22 9.23
N SER A 85 3.42 9.93 8.95
CA SER A 85 3.26 8.91 10.00
C SER A 85 4.51 8.71 10.87
N LEU A 86 5.70 8.97 10.36
CA LEU A 86 6.94 8.85 11.15
C LEU A 86 6.97 9.75 12.39
N PRO A 87 6.74 11.08 12.29
CA PRO A 87 6.70 11.94 13.48
C PRO A 87 5.50 11.63 14.37
N CYS A 88 4.33 11.26 13.80
CA CYS A 88 3.16 10.86 14.56
C CYS A 88 3.45 9.61 15.40
N ALA A 89 3.99 8.55 14.79
CA ALA A 89 4.33 7.30 15.47
C ALA A 89 5.40 7.50 16.55
N TYR A 90 6.41 8.33 16.26
CA TYR A 90 7.44 8.73 17.24
C TYR A 90 6.83 9.43 18.47
N ALA A 91 5.93 10.40 18.22
CA ALA A 91 5.27 11.14 19.29
C ALA A 91 4.39 10.24 20.16
N ILE A 92 3.57 9.38 19.51
CA ILE A 92 2.67 8.44 20.19
C ILE A 92 3.47 7.44 21.04
N ALA A 93 4.55 6.88 20.50
CA ALA A 93 5.37 5.89 21.21
C ALA A 93 6.03 6.47 22.49
N ARG A 94 6.24 7.79 22.56
CA ARG A 94 6.78 8.49 23.75
C ARG A 94 5.72 8.92 24.76
N MET A 95 4.44 8.78 24.45
CA MET A 95 3.35 9.13 25.37
C MET A 95 3.25 8.13 26.53
N LYS A 96 2.62 8.56 27.63
CA LYS A 96 2.25 7.66 28.74
C LYS A 96 1.28 6.58 28.23
N ALA A 97 1.38 5.35 28.74
CA ALA A 97 0.64 4.18 28.24
C ALA A 97 -0.87 4.43 28.06
N ARG A 98 -1.52 5.12 29.01
CA ARG A 98 -2.96 5.45 28.93
C ARG A 98 -3.31 6.35 27.73
N TRP A 99 -2.48 7.34 27.44
CA TRP A 99 -2.70 8.27 26.33
C TRP A 99 -2.39 7.65 24.99
N ARG A 100 -1.39 6.77 24.96
CA ARG A 100 -0.99 5.99 23.79
C ARG A 100 -2.15 5.18 23.23
N ALA A 101 -2.86 4.42 24.09
CA ALA A 101 -4.04 3.64 23.69
C ALA A 101 -5.17 4.53 23.16
N VAL A 102 -5.44 5.67 23.83
CA VAL A 102 -6.48 6.61 23.42
C VAL A 102 -6.17 7.22 22.05
N VAL A 103 -4.95 7.71 21.84
CA VAL A 103 -4.55 8.35 20.57
C VAL A 103 -4.56 7.33 19.44
N ALA A 104 -4.04 6.10 19.67
CA ALA A 104 -4.12 5.02 18.67
C ALA A 104 -5.57 4.69 18.30
N GLY A 105 -6.49 4.65 19.26
CA GLY A 105 -7.92 4.49 19.03
C GLY A 105 -8.53 5.63 18.23
N LEU A 106 -8.19 6.89 18.54
CA LEU A 106 -8.67 8.07 17.83
C LEU A 106 -8.22 8.11 16.36
N ILE A 107 -7.00 7.63 16.06
CA ILE A 107 -6.51 7.51 14.68
C ILE A 107 -7.35 6.50 13.88
N MET A 108 -7.87 5.46 14.55
CA MET A 108 -8.74 4.47 13.90
C MET A 108 -10.22 4.91 13.81
N LEU A 109 -10.63 5.93 14.53
CA LEU A 109 -12.03 6.37 14.59
C LEU A 109 -12.63 6.68 13.20
N PRO A 110 -11.92 7.32 12.25
CA PRO A 110 -12.43 7.54 10.90
C PRO A 110 -12.83 6.25 10.16
N PHE A 111 -12.25 5.09 10.54
CA PHE A 111 -12.59 3.81 9.90
C PHE A 111 -13.95 3.25 10.30
N TRP A 112 -14.55 3.74 11.36
CA TRP A 112 -15.91 3.37 11.75
C TRP A 112 -16.98 4.03 10.88
N THR A 113 -16.59 5.02 10.09
CA THR A 113 -17.46 5.62 9.07
C THR A 113 -17.25 4.99 7.71
N SER A 114 -18.29 4.96 6.87
CA SER A 114 -18.19 4.44 5.50
C SER A 114 -17.10 5.17 4.71
N PHE A 115 -16.29 4.39 3.98
CA PHE A 115 -15.25 4.93 3.10
C PHE A 115 -15.82 5.89 2.04
N ILE A 116 -16.93 5.50 1.42
CA ILE A 116 -17.60 6.29 0.37
C ILE A 116 -18.07 7.64 0.96
N VAL A 117 -18.70 7.64 2.14
CA VAL A 117 -19.18 8.86 2.80
C VAL A 117 -18.02 9.82 3.06
N ARG A 118 -16.87 9.32 3.49
CA ARG A 118 -15.66 10.14 3.69
C ARG A 118 -15.16 10.78 2.41
N VAL A 119 -15.12 10.02 1.30
CA VAL A 119 -14.69 10.56 0.00
C VAL A 119 -15.70 11.59 -0.52
N PHE A 120 -17.00 11.37 -0.33
CA PHE A 120 -18.02 12.36 -0.66
C PHE A 120 -17.88 13.64 0.17
N ALA A 121 -17.58 13.54 1.46
CA ALA A 121 -17.31 14.71 2.30
C ALA A 121 -16.12 15.52 1.76
N TRP A 122 -15.03 14.85 1.32
CA TRP A 122 -13.92 15.52 0.67
C TRP A 122 -14.31 16.17 -0.66
N ARG A 123 -15.12 15.51 -1.48
CA ARG A 123 -15.65 16.09 -2.72
C ARG A 123 -16.42 17.38 -2.45
N THR A 124 -17.26 17.40 -1.42
CA THR A 124 -18.01 18.60 -1.00
C THR A 124 -17.08 19.70 -0.49
N LEU A 125 -16.05 19.34 0.30
CA LEU A 125 -15.06 20.28 0.82
C LEU A 125 -14.22 20.95 -0.27
N LEU A 126 -13.84 20.17 -1.31
CA LEU A 126 -13.04 20.62 -2.45
C LEU A 126 -13.87 21.33 -3.55
N ASN A 127 -15.21 21.42 -3.39
CA ASN A 127 -16.07 22.09 -4.35
C ASN A 127 -15.69 23.57 -4.49
N PRO A 128 -15.74 24.15 -5.71
CA PRO A 128 -15.49 25.57 -5.94
C PRO A 128 -16.31 26.55 -5.08
N GLU A 129 -17.49 26.12 -4.66
CA GLU A 129 -18.35 26.87 -3.72
C GLU A 129 -18.20 26.42 -2.27
N GLY A 130 -17.23 25.53 -1.99
CA GLY A 130 -17.01 24.92 -0.68
C GLY A 130 -16.26 25.85 0.28
N PHE A 131 -16.43 25.58 1.59
CA PHE A 131 -15.79 26.31 2.68
C PHE A 131 -14.25 26.38 2.52
N LEU A 132 -13.61 25.29 2.08
CA LEU A 132 -12.15 25.22 1.94
C LEU A 132 -11.65 26.22 0.86
N GLN A 133 -12.34 26.29 -0.28
CA GLN A 133 -12.00 27.22 -1.35
C GLN A 133 -12.13 28.67 -0.88
N HIS A 134 -13.24 29.03 -0.27
CA HIS A 134 -13.44 30.38 0.25
C HIS A 134 -12.34 30.76 1.27
N THR A 135 -11.97 29.84 2.14
CA THR A 135 -10.90 30.05 3.12
C THR A 135 -9.53 30.24 2.44
N LEU A 136 -9.18 29.41 1.47
CA LEU A 136 -7.90 29.50 0.78
C LEU A 136 -7.78 30.76 -0.10
N VAL A 137 -8.89 31.19 -0.71
CA VAL A 137 -8.96 32.45 -1.47
C VAL A 137 -8.82 33.66 -0.53
N SER A 138 -9.51 33.65 0.62
CA SER A 138 -9.42 34.72 1.61
C SER A 138 -8.03 34.87 2.23
N LEU A 139 -7.29 33.75 2.35
CA LEU A 139 -5.90 33.72 2.82
C LEU A 139 -4.87 34.03 1.70
N GLY A 140 -5.30 34.24 0.46
CA GLY A 140 -4.42 34.54 -0.67
C GLY A 140 -3.63 33.36 -1.24
N PHE A 141 -3.95 32.11 -0.84
CA PHE A 141 -3.28 30.90 -1.34
C PHE A 141 -3.78 30.44 -2.71
N CYS A 142 -5.01 30.79 -3.09
CA CYS A 142 -5.62 30.42 -4.36
C CYS A 142 -6.32 31.63 -5.01
N SER A 143 -6.32 31.66 -6.36
CA SER A 143 -7.12 32.63 -7.11
C SER A 143 -8.60 32.25 -7.10
N PRO A 144 -9.52 33.23 -7.13
CA PRO A 144 -10.93 32.97 -7.36
C PRO A 144 -11.13 32.18 -8.64
N GLY A 145 -11.83 31.04 -8.58
CA GLY A 145 -12.06 30.15 -9.73
C GLY A 145 -11.06 29.00 -9.89
N THR A 146 -10.03 28.88 -9.04
CA THR A 146 -9.14 27.70 -9.03
C THR A 146 -9.95 26.46 -8.65
N MET A 147 -9.98 25.45 -9.52
CA MET A 147 -10.64 24.19 -9.22
C MET A 147 -9.74 23.32 -8.33
N LEU A 148 -10.07 23.20 -7.05
CA LEU A 148 -9.39 22.29 -6.11
C LEU A 148 -9.80 20.82 -6.34
N ASN A 149 -10.97 20.60 -6.92
CA ASN A 149 -11.53 19.30 -7.29
C ASN A 149 -11.16 18.95 -8.74
N TYR A 150 -11.43 17.69 -9.14
CA TYR A 150 -11.28 17.18 -10.50
C TYR A 150 -9.84 17.23 -11.05
N ASN A 151 -8.85 17.01 -10.19
CA ASN A 151 -7.45 16.98 -10.57
C ASN A 151 -6.64 15.92 -9.78
N SER A 152 -5.43 15.65 -10.25
CA SER A 152 -4.53 14.66 -9.60
C SER A 152 -4.11 15.08 -8.19
N GLY A 153 -4.08 16.40 -7.89
CA GLY A 153 -3.80 16.91 -6.55
C GLY A 153 -4.91 16.55 -5.55
N ALA A 154 -6.17 16.67 -5.95
CA ALA A 154 -7.32 16.24 -5.14
C ALA A 154 -7.23 14.75 -4.83
N ILE A 155 -6.94 13.92 -5.86
CA ILE A 155 -6.75 12.48 -5.66
C ILE A 155 -5.64 12.22 -4.63
N LEU A 156 -4.52 12.90 -4.73
CA LEU A 156 -3.39 12.74 -3.82
C LEU A 156 -3.77 13.09 -2.37
N VAL A 157 -4.37 14.27 -2.15
CA VAL A 157 -4.76 14.73 -0.81
C VAL A 157 -5.76 13.79 -0.15
N VAL A 158 -6.81 13.41 -0.87
CA VAL A 158 -7.85 12.51 -0.36
C VAL A 158 -7.31 11.09 -0.13
N SER A 159 -6.39 10.63 -0.98
CA SER A 159 -5.72 9.33 -0.81
C SER A 159 -4.81 9.34 0.42
N VAL A 160 -4.00 10.40 0.62
CA VAL A 160 -3.15 10.53 1.81
C VAL A 160 -4.01 10.52 3.07
N TYR A 161 -5.08 11.32 3.14
CA TYR A 161 -6.01 11.30 4.26
C TYR A 161 -6.58 9.90 4.51
N SER A 162 -7.02 9.23 3.45
CA SER A 162 -7.70 7.93 3.54
C SER A 162 -6.76 6.80 3.98
N PHE A 163 -5.50 6.84 3.56
CA PHE A 163 -4.53 5.77 3.82
C PHE A 163 -3.55 6.06 4.96
N LEU A 164 -3.52 7.30 5.49
CA LEU A 164 -2.61 7.71 6.58
C LEU A 164 -2.64 6.79 7.81
N PRO A 165 -3.80 6.35 8.34
CA PRO A 165 -3.85 5.45 9.48
C PRO A 165 -3.21 4.09 9.22
N PHE A 166 -3.27 3.58 7.97
CA PHE A 166 -2.58 2.34 7.58
C PHE A 166 -1.06 2.48 7.59
N ALA A 167 -0.53 3.70 7.47
CA ALA A 167 0.89 3.97 7.61
C ALA A 167 1.28 4.16 9.09
N ILE A 168 0.46 4.87 9.88
CA ILE A 168 0.79 5.18 11.28
C ILE A 168 0.89 3.91 12.12
N MET A 169 -0.07 2.98 11.98
CA MET A 169 -0.16 1.81 12.87
C MET A 169 1.06 0.87 12.82
N PRO A 170 1.55 0.40 11.67
CA PRO A 170 2.72 -0.49 11.64
C PRO A 170 4.00 0.23 12.07
N ILE A 171 4.13 1.54 11.78
CA ILE A 171 5.28 2.32 12.23
C ILE A 171 5.22 2.53 13.74
N TYR A 172 4.03 2.84 14.29
CA TYR A 172 3.81 2.96 15.71
C TYR A 172 4.12 1.65 16.46
N THR A 173 3.64 0.51 15.96
CA THR A 173 3.91 -0.80 16.57
C THR A 173 5.42 -1.12 16.60
N ALA A 174 6.16 -0.70 15.58
CA ALA A 174 7.61 -0.83 15.56
C ALA A 174 8.28 0.16 16.52
N ALA A 175 7.78 1.40 16.60
CA ALA A 175 8.30 2.45 17.49
C ALA A 175 8.02 2.14 18.97
N GLU A 176 6.92 1.47 19.29
CA GLU A 176 6.61 1.04 20.65
C GLU A 176 7.62 0.04 21.22
N LYS A 177 8.19 -0.80 20.34
CA LYS A 177 9.22 -1.78 20.70
C LYS A 177 10.65 -1.22 20.62
N PHE A 178 10.80 0.03 20.19
CA PHE A 178 12.09 0.65 20.03
C PHE A 178 12.64 1.14 21.38
N ASP A 179 13.92 0.86 21.63
CA ASP A 179 14.62 1.35 22.84
C ASP A 179 15.03 2.81 22.67
N PHE A 180 14.28 3.70 23.32
CA PHE A 180 14.52 5.15 23.26
C PHE A 180 15.78 5.59 23.99
N SER A 181 16.38 4.75 24.87
CA SER A 181 17.66 5.06 25.53
C SER A 181 18.80 5.26 24.53
N LEU A 182 18.72 4.58 23.37
CA LEU A 182 19.67 4.76 22.27
C LEU A 182 19.69 6.20 21.73
N LEU A 183 18.55 6.88 21.74
CA LEU A 183 18.46 8.28 21.31
C LEU A 183 19.01 9.23 22.38
N GLU A 184 18.85 8.88 23.66
CA GLU A 184 19.38 9.64 24.79
C GLU A 184 20.89 9.53 24.79
N ALA A 185 21.43 8.33 24.73
CA ALA A 185 22.86 8.09 24.61
C ALA A 185 23.52 8.82 23.42
N ALA A 186 22.84 8.85 22.27
CA ALA A 186 23.35 9.59 21.12
C ALA A 186 23.39 11.10 21.36
N ARG A 187 22.42 11.66 22.11
CA ARG A 187 22.39 13.08 22.46
C ARG A 187 23.48 13.42 23.47
N ASP A 188 23.74 12.54 24.43
CA ASP A 188 24.81 12.69 25.40
C ASP A 188 26.19 12.72 24.71
N LEU A 189 26.30 12.00 23.56
CA LEU A 189 27.48 12.07 22.69
C LEU A 189 27.48 13.27 21.72
N GLY A 190 26.58 14.26 21.93
CA GLY A 190 26.52 15.50 21.13
C GLY A 190 25.73 15.41 19.82
N ALA A 191 25.01 14.32 19.56
CA ALA A 191 24.19 14.21 18.34
C ALA A 191 22.97 15.14 18.38
N ARG A 192 22.77 15.93 17.31
CA ARG A 192 21.57 16.75 17.14
C ARG A 192 20.31 15.86 17.02
N SER A 193 19.17 16.32 17.54
CA SER A 193 17.91 15.56 17.56
C SER A 193 17.49 15.00 16.21
N PHE A 194 17.62 15.77 15.12
CA PHE A 194 17.31 15.32 13.77
C PHE A 194 18.27 14.24 13.26
N PHE A 195 19.55 14.35 13.60
CA PHE A 195 20.56 13.34 13.26
C PHE A 195 20.26 12.01 13.99
N ALA A 196 19.97 12.06 15.29
CA ALA A 196 19.59 10.89 16.08
C ALA A 196 18.30 10.24 15.54
N PHE A 197 17.27 11.04 15.19
CA PHE A 197 16.05 10.54 14.55
C PHE A 197 16.36 9.82 13.24
N ARG A 198 17.14 10.43 12.34
CA ARG A 198 17.44 9.88 11.01
C ARG A 198 18.37 8.66 11.05
N LYS A 199 19.36 8.66 11.95
CA LYS A 199 20.43 7.65 11.96
C LYS A 199 20.20 6.50 12.93
N ILE A 200 19.33 6.67 13.93
CA ILE A 200 19.09 5.67 14.97
C ILE A 200 17.63 5.23 14.97
N PHE A 201 16.68 6.16 15.07
CA PHE A 201 15.25 5.82 15.13
C PHE A 201 14.76 5.23 13.80
N LEU A 202 14.97 5.92 12.67
CA LEU A 202 14.48 5.48 11.36
C LEU A 202 14.97 4.07 10.96
N PRO A 203 16.27 3.73 11.11
CA PRO A 203 16.71 2.35 10.94
C PRO A 203 16.12 1.36 11.94
N GLY A 204 15.89 1.79 13.18
CA GLY A 204 15.28 0.97 14.23
C GLY A 204 13.84 0.55 13.92
N VAL A 205 13.07 1.44 13.30
CA VAL A 205 11.67 1.18 12.91
C VAL A 205 11.51 0.73 11.46
N ARG A 206 12.58 0.42 10.73
CA ARG A 206 12.58 0.09 9.30
C ARG A 206 11.55 -0.99 8.92
N ARG A 207 11.36 -2.02 9.76
CA ARG A 207 10.38 -3.08 9.52
C ARG A 207 8.95 -2.54 9.53
N GLY A 208 8.64 -1.62 10.44
CA GLY A 208 7.36 -0.93 10.47
C GLY A 208 7.13 -0.05 9.23
N VAL A 209 8.18 0.67 8.79
CA VAL A 209 8.12 1.49 7.57
C VAL A 209 7.85 0.63 6.34
N VAL A 210 8.54 -0.51 6.19
CA VAL A 210 8.29 -1.43 5.07
C VAL A 210 6.86 -1.96 5.09
N SER A 211 6.35 -2.37 6.25
CA SER A 211 4.95 -2.80 6.38
C SER A 211 3.98 -1.68 6.02
N ALA A 212 4.26 -0.43 6.44
CA ALA A 212 3.46 0.73 6.09
C ALA A 212 3.46 1.01 4.58
N VAL A 213 4.62 0.91 3.91
CA VAL A 213 4.72 1.04 2.44
C VAL A 213 3.78 0.06 1.76
N LEU A 214 3.81 -1.22 2.15
CA LEU A 214 2.95 -2.25 1.56
C LEU A 214 1.46 -1.99 1.84
N MET A 215 1.13 -1.62 3.09
CA MET A 215 -0.26 -1.38 3.50
C MET A 215 -0.89 -0.13 2.86
N VAL A 216 -0.08 0.83 2.40
CA VAL A 216 -0.57 2.02 1.69
C VAL A 216 -0.49 1.86 0.19
N PHE A 217 0.62 1.37 -0.35
CA PHE A 217 0.86 1.32 -1.79
C PHE A 217 -0.09 0.36 -2.52
N ILE A 218 -0.33 -0.83 -1.94
CA ILE A 218 -1.18 -1.84 -2.58
C ILE A 218 -2.63 -1.35 -2.74
N PRO A 219 -3.34 -0.86 -1.69
CA PRO A 219 -4.68 -0.35 -1.88
C PRO A 219 -4.73 0.97 -2.65
N ALA A 220 -3.68 1.81 -2.61
CA ALA A 220 -3.62 3.04 -3.38
C ALA A 220 -3.60 2.77 -4.90
N ILE A 221 -2.83 1.80 -5.37
CA ILE A 221 -2.80 1.38 -6.79
C ILE A 221 -4.18 0.85 -7.24
N GLY A 222 -4.85 0.05 -6.40
CA GLY A 222 -6.16 -0.52 -6.70
C GLY A 222 -7.33 0.43 -6.50
N SER A 223 -7.09 1.66 -6.04
CA SER A 223 -8.14 2.62 -5.76
C SER A 223 -8.85 3.07 -7.03
N TYR A 224 -10.20 3.00 -7.03
CA TYR A 224 -11.03 3.54 -8.11
C TYR A 224 -12.04 4.59 -7.59
N VAL A 225 -12.52 4.46 -6.34
CA VAL A 225 -13.55 5.34 -5.77
C VAL A 225 -13.05 6.77 -5.59
N ILE A 226 -11.80 6.93 -5.11
CA ILE A 226 -11.23 8.27 -4.90
C ILE A 226 -11.08 9.00 -6.23
N PRO A 227 -10.38 8.45 -7.24
CA PRO A 227 -10.25 9.16 -8.51
C PRO A 227 -11.57 9.30 -9.29
N ASP A 228 -12.56 8.42 -9.06
CA ASP A 228 -13.89 8.54 -9.66
C ASP A 228 -14.67 9.73 -9.10
N LEU A 229 -14.58 9.99 -7.80
CA LEU A 229 -15.36 11.02 -7.12
C LEU A 229 -14.69 12.40 -7.11
N VAL A 230 -13.36 12.47 -6.98
CA VAL A 230 -12.62 13.72 -6.84
C VAL A 230 -11.62 13.98 -7.95
N GLY A 231 -11.37 13.02 -8.84
CA GLY A 231 -10.53 13.16 -10.02
C GLY A 231 -11.30 13.70 -11.22
N GLY A 232 -10.58 14.24 -12.22
CA GLY A 232 -11.10 14.66 -13.50
C GLY A 232 -10.81 13.64 -14.61
N ARG A 233 -11.32 13.89 -15.81
CA ARG A 233 -11.08 13.05 -16.99
C ARG A 233 -9.60 12.80 -17.28
N ASP A 234 -8.77 13.81 -17.07
CA ASP A 234 -7.33 13.74 -17.32
C ASP A 234 -6.54 13.14 -16.14
N SER A 235 -7.22 12.81 -15.04
CA SER A 235 -6.62 12.24 -13.83
C SER A 235 -7.11 10.82 -13.50
N GLU A 236 -7.76 10.15 -14.44
CA GLU A 236 -8.19 8.75 -14.26
C GLU A 236 -7.00 7.82 -13.98
N LEU A 237 -7.23 6.87 -13.07
CA LEU A 237 -6.29 5.81 -12.73
C LEU A 237 -6.72 4.47 -13.35
N ILE A 238 -5.83 3.49 -13.32
CA ILE A 238 -6.10 2.19 -13.92
C ILE A 238 -7.31 1.50 -13.29
N GLY A 239 -7.57 1.70 -11.98
CA GLY A 239 -8.75 1.21 -11.29
C GLY A 239 -10.07 1.72 -11.91
N ASN A 240 -10.12 3.00 -12.31
CA ASN A 240 -11.29 3.56 -13.02
C ASN A 240 -11.50 2.90 -14.37
N LYS A 241 -10.43 2.65 -15.12
CA LYS A 241 -10.52 1.99 -16.42
C LYS A 241 -10.99 0.54 -16.30
N ILE A 242 -10.51 -0.19 -15.28
CA ILE A 242 -11.00 -1.55 -15.00
C ILE A 242 -12.49 -1.50 -14.67
N TYR A 243 -12.91 -0.57 -13.81
CA TYR A 243 -14.31 -0.39 -13.45
C TYR A 243 -15.18 -0.08 -14.68
N GLN A 244 -14.77 0.89 -15.51
CA GLN A 244 -15.50 1.28 -16.74
C GLN A 244 -15.64 0.10 -17.71
N ARG A 245 -14.56 -0.66 -17.94
CA ARG A 245 -14.58 -1.83 -18.83
C ARG A 245 -15.41 -2.98 -18.28
N THR A 246 -15.48 -3.13 -16.95
CA THR A 246 -16.25 -4.22 -16.31
C THR A 246 -17.76 -3.94 -16.32
N PHE A 247 -18.18 -2.76 -15.87
CA PHE A 247 -19.59 -2.47 -15.60
C PHE A 247 -20.28 -1.72 -16.76
N PRO A 248 -19.85 -0.51 -17.16
CA PRO A 248 -20.50 0.19 -18.28
C PRO A 248 -20.32 -0.51 -19.63
N ASP A 249 -19.10 -0.87 -19.98
CA ASP A 249 -18.77 -1.43 -21.29
C ASP A 249 -19.02 -2.93 -21.40
N ARG A 250 -19.17 -3.64 -20.26
CA ARG A 250 -19.33 -5.11 -20.16
C ARG A 250 -18.25 -5.89 -20.93
N ASN A 251 -17.08 -5.32 -21.11
CA ASN A 251 -15.95 -5.92 -21.80
C ASN A 251 -15.02 -6.59 -20.78
N LEU A 252 -15.41 -7.76 -20.32
CA LEU A 252 -14.66 -8.51 -19.28
C LEU A 252 -13.23 -8.89 -19.70
N PRO A 253 -12.95 -9.34 -20.96
CA PRO A 253 -11.59 -9.64 -21.37
C PRO A 253 -10.66 -8.43 -21.26
N HIS A 254 -11.09 -7.26 -21.68
CA HIS A 254 -10.30 -6.03 -21.61
C HIS A 254 -10.07 -5.58 -20.16
N ALA A 255 -11.12 -5.64 -19.32
CA ALA A 255 -11.01 -5.36 -17.89
C ALA A 255 -10.02 -6.32 -17.21
N SER A 256 -10.09 -7.62 -17.53
CA SER A 256 -9.22 -8.65 -17.00
C SER A 256 -7.77 -8.46 -17.43
N ALA A 257 -7.51 -8.07 -18.68
CA ALA A 257 -6.16 -7.77 -19.15
C ALA A 257 -5.57 -6.53 -18.44
N LEU A 258 -6.36 -5.48 -18.21
CA LEU A 258 -5.93 -4.31 -17.41
C LEU A 258 -5.67 -4.69 -15.94
N ALA A 259 -6.52 -5.54 -15.36
CA ALA A 259 -6.31 -6.05 -14.00
C ALA A 259 -5.03 -6.89 -13.89
N ALA A 260 -4.71 -7.68 -14.93
CA ALA A 260 -3.45 -8.41 -15.01
C ALA A 260 -2.24 -7.44 -15.07
N VAL A 261 -2.28 -6.42 -15.92
CA VAL A 261 -1.23 -5.38 -16.00
C VAL A 261 -1.04 -4.69 -14.64
N MET A 262 -2.14 -4.33 -13.98
CA MET A 262 -2.10 -3.75 -12.64
C MET A 262 -1.48 -4.72 -11.62
N GLY A 263 -1.89 -5.98 -11.63
CA GLY A 263 -1.34 -7.02 -10.75
C GLY A 263 0.17 -7.18 -10.92
N PHE A 264 0.67 -7.24 -12.16
CA PHE A 264 2.11 -7.29 -12.44
C PHE A 264 2.83 -6.02 -12.01
N SER A 265 2.23 -4.85 -12.19
CA SER A 265 2.83 -3.58 -11.76
C SER A 265 2.99 -3.46 -10.24
N VAL A 266 2.22 -4.24 -9.47
CA VAL A 266 2.34 -4.36 -8.00
C VAL A 266 3.30 -5.49 -7.62
N LEU A 267 3.11 -6.68 -8.19
CA LEU A 267 3.86 -7.88 -7.80
C LEU A 267 5.36 -7.77 -8.12
N VAL A 268 5.71 -7.16 -9.26
CA VAL A 268 7.13 -7.02 -9.65
C VAL A 268 7.92 -6.15 -8.67
N PRO A 269 7.50 -4.91 -8.34
CA PRO A 269 8.20 -4.11 -7.32
C PRO A 269 8.22 -4.78 -5.95
N LEU A 270 7.12 -5.43 -5.54
CA LEU A 270 7.05 -6.16 -4.28
C LEU A 270 8.04 -7.33 -4.23
N ALA A 271 8.12 -8.11 -5.30
CA ALA A 271 9.09 -9.20 -5.40
C ALA A 271 10.53 -8.67 -5.35
N CYS A 272 10.81 -7.56 -6.03
CA CYS A 272 12.13 -6.90 -6.00
C CYS A 272 12.48 -6.42 -4.58
N VAL A 273 11.54 -5.77 -3.89
CA VAL A 273 11.72 -5.33 -2.50
C VAL A 273 11.91 -6.53 -1.57
N ALA A 274 11.06 -7.56 -1.67
CA ALA A 274 11.17 -8.77 -0.87
C ALA A 274 12.51 -9.50 -1.10
N TRP A 275 12.97 -9.57 -2.34
CA TRP A 275 14.26 -10.16 -2.70
C TRP A 275 15.44 -9.35 -2.14
N TRP A 276 15.35 -8.00 -2.20
CA TRP A 276 16.39 -7.14 -1.63
C TRP A 276 16.50 -7.29 -0.10
N PHE A 277 15.36 -7.36 0.60
CA PHE A 277 15.35 -7.55 2.06
C PHE A 277 15.70 -8.98 2.50
N LYS A 278 15.54 -9.99 1.63
CA LYS A 278 16.00 -11.36 1.90
C LYS A 278 17.52 -11.56 1.75
N ARG A 279 18.23 -10.60 1.17
CA ARG A 279 19.70 -10.67 1.14
C ARG A 279 20.19 -10.59 2.58
N PRO A 280 20.73 -11.69 3.17
CA PRO A 280 21.29 -11.65 4.50
C PRO A 280 22.39 -10.58 4.50
N ASP A 281 22.34 -9.68 5.49
CA ASP A 281 23.48 -8.79 5.71
C ASP A 281 24.71 -9.68 5.78
N ALA A 282 25.72 -9.43 4.91
CA ALA A 282 26.94 -10.24 4.86
C ALA A 282 27.62 -10.32 6.23
N ARG A 283 27.36 -9.36 7.11
CA ARG A 283 27.80 -9.34 8.51
C ARG A 283 27.04 -10.35 9.39
N GLU A 284 25.76 -10.56 9.15
CA GLU A 284 24.92 -11.50 9.91
C GLU A 284 25.20 -12.94 9.50
N ALA A 285 25.37 -13.18 8.18
CA ALA A 285 25.83 -14.46 7.64
C ALA A 285 27.21 -14.86 8.18
N LYS A 286 28.14 -13.89 8.28
CA LYS A 286 29.47 -14.12 8.82
C LYS A 286 29.42 -14.42 10.33
N ARG A 287 28.60 -13.71 11.11
CA ARG A 287 28.39 -13.98 12.54
C ARG A 287 27.76 -15.35 12.78
N LEU A 288 26.79 -15.75 11.98
CA LEU A 288 26.16 -17.08 12.05
C LEU A 288 27.17 -18.18 11.68
N ALA A 289 27.97 -17.98 10.64
CA ALA A 289 29.02 -18.92 10.27
C ALA A 289 30.10 -19.06 11.35
N GLU A 290 30.53 -17.94 11.97
CA GLU A 290 31.49 -17.94 13.10
C GLU A 290 30.91 -18.61 14.35
N ALA A 291 29.61 -18.36 14.65
CA ALA A 291 28.92 -18.99 15.78
C ALA A 291 28.75 -20.51 15.59
N THR A 292 28.46 -20.94 14.35
CA THR A 292 28.35 -22.35 13.99
C THR A 292 29.73 -23.04 14.06
N ALA A 293 30.77 -22.40 13.56
CA ALA A 293 32.14 -22.91 13.65
C ALA A 293 32.61 -23.07 15.11
N ARG A 294 32.30 -22.11 15.98
CA ARG A 294 32.59 -22.22 17.44
C ARG A 294 31.85 -23.38 18.12
N LYS A 295 30.59 -23.63 17.75
CA LYS A 295 29.83 -24.76 18.31
C LYS A 295 30.39 -26.11 17.86
N LEU A 296 30.89 -26.20 16.64
CA LEU A 296 31.51 -27.42 16.11
C LEU A 296 32.90 -27.67 16.72
N SER A 297 33.70 -26.61 16.99
CA SER A 297 35.01 -26.73 17.63
C SER A 297 34.95 -26.95 19.15
N GLY A 298 33.92 -26.46 19.82
CA GLY A 298 33.72 -26.64 21.26
C GLY A 298 33.02 -27.93 21.68
N GLY A 299 32.49 -28.72 20.73
CA GLY A 299 31.90 -30.04 20.97
C GLY A 299 32.87 -31.21 20.77
N ALA A 300 34.14 -30.94 20.48
CA ALA A 300 35.18 -31.94 20.24
C ALA A 300 36.23 -31.99 21.37
N ALA A 301 36.01 -31.35 22.50
CA ALA A 301 36.72 -31.41 23.76
C ALA A 301 35.80 -31.95 24.85
#